data_a6edf50ec0590fda467dc2be8703fceb
#
_entry.id   a6edf50ec0590fda467dc2be8703fceb
#
_cell.length_a   1.000
_cell.length_b   1.000
_cell.length_c   1.000
_cell.angle_alpha   90.00
_cell.angle_beta   90.00
_cell.angle_gamma   90.00
#
_symmetry.space_group_name_H-M   'P 1'
#
loop_
_entity.id
_entity.type
_entity.pdbx_description
1 polymer ?
#
loop_
_entity_poly.entity_id
_entity_poly.type
_entity_poly.pdbx_seq_one_letter_code
_entity_poly.pdbx_strand_id
1 'polypeptide(L)'
;DYAIACCVSPMVVGKQMQFFGARANLAKTMLYAINGGIDEKSGAQVGPKTQPITSEYLDFEDVMSRMDHFMDWLATQYVTALNIIHFMHDKYSYEAALMAFHDRDVYRTMACGIAGLSVAADSLSAIKYAKVKPIRGDIKDKDGNVVASNVALDFEIEGEYPQFGNNDNRVDDIACDLVERFMKKIQTHKTYRNA
;
A
#
# COMPACT_ATOMS: atom_id res chain seq x y z
N ASP A 1 -10.87 0.18 -32.39
CA ASP A 1 -11.91 0.49 -31.41
C ASP A 1 -11.34 0.42 -30.01
N TYR A 2 -11.79 1.32 -29.13
CA TYR A 2 -11.42 1.36 -27.73
C TYR A 2 -12.54 0.86 -26.82
N ALA A 3 -12.17 0.19 -25.75
CA ALA A 3 -13.04 -0.11 -24.62
C ALA A 3 -12.39 0.42 -23.33
N ILE A 4 -13.22 0.67 -22.34
CA ILE A 4 -12.73 0.98 -20.99
C ILE A 4 -12.89 -0.29 -20.14
N ALA A 5 -11.76 -0.84 -19.71
CA ALA A 5 -11.77 -1.97 -18.79
C ALA A 5 -11.84 -1.47 -17.36
N CYS A 6 -12.60 -2.18 -16.52
CA CYS A 6 -12.82 -1.87 -15.12
C CYS A 6 -13.36 -0.44 -14.95
N CYS A 7 -12.56 0.45 -14.35
CA CYS A 7 -13.01 1.81 -13.99
C CYS A 7 -12.45 2.90 -14.91
N VAL A 8 -11.21 2.76 -15.37
CA VAL A 8 -10.46 3.87 -15.97
C VAL A 8 -9.43 3.46 -17.03
N SER A 9 -9.35 2.19 -17.40
CA SER A 9 -8.27 1.70 -18.26
C SER A 9 -8.69 1.60 -19.71
N PRO A 10 -8.30 2.56 -20.57
CA PRO A 10 -8.57 2.45 -22.01
C PRO A 10 -7.74 1.33 -22.62
N MET A 11 -8.38 0.48 -23.40
CA MET A 11 -7.72 -0.61 -24.10
C MET A 11 -8.18 -0.67 -25.55
N VAL A 12 -7.28 -1.06 -26.44
CA VAL A 12 -7.62 -1.41 -27.82
C VAL A 12 -8.18 -2.82 -27.84
N VAL A 13 -9.43 -2.97 -28.24
CA VAL A 13 -10.14 -4.25 -28.30
C VAL A 13 -9.38 -5.24 -29.18
N GLY A 14 -9.17 -6.44 -28.68
CA GLY A 14 -8.46 -7.51 -29.37
C GLY A 14 -6.93 -7.41 -29.35
N LYS A 15 -6.36 -6.25 -28.99
CA LYS A 15 -4.91 -6.00 -29.07
C LYS A 15 -4.23 -5.73 -27.73
N GLN A 16 -5.00 -5.33 -26.74
CA GLN A 16 -4.51 -5.01 -25.42
C GLN A 16 -5.29 -5.76 -24.35
N MET A 17 -4.61 -6.16 -23.31
CA MET A 17 -5.17 -6.81 -22.13
C MET A 17 -4.62 -6.15 -20.89
N GLN A 18 -5.49 -5.76 -19.96
CA GLN A 18 -5.08 -5.28 -18.66
C GLN A 18 -5.34 -6.32 -17.61
N PHE A 19 -4.30 -6.59 -16.82
CA PHE A 19 -4.40 -7.42 -15.63
C PHE A 19 -4.47 -6.55 -14.38
N PHE A 20 -5.41 -6.87 -13.50
CA PHE A 20 -5.58 -6.20 -12.21
C PHE A 20 -6.00 -7.23 -11.15
N GLY A 21 -5.24 -7.31 -10.05
CA GLY A 21 -5.48 -8.35 -9.05
C GLY A 21 -5.68 -7.85 -7.62
N ALA A 22 -5.03 -6.75 -7.23
CA ALA A 22 -5.03 -6.31 -5.83
C ALA A 22 -4.71 -4.82 -5.68
N ARG A 23 -4.90 -4.29 -4.47
CA ARG A 23 -4.46 -2.95 -4.07
C ARG A 23 -3.48 -3.02 -2.92
N ALA A 24 -2.46 -2.16 -2.96
CA ALA A 24 -1.53 -1.95 -1.85
C ALA A 24 -2.10 -0.89 -0.90
N ASN A 25 -2.18 -1.20 0.40
CA ASN A 25 -2.72 -0.28 1.41
C ASN A 25 -1.59 0.50 2.09
N LEU A 26 -1.40 1.76 1.70
CA LEU A 26 -0.34 2.63 2.25
C LEU A 26 -0.60 3.05 3.69
N ALA A 27 -1.85 3.28 4.08
CA ALA A 27 -2.18 3.63 5.47
C ALA A 27 -1.83 2.48 6.44
N LYS A 28 -2.13 1.25 6.05
CA LYS A 28 -1.77 0.07 6.84
C LYS A 28 -0.25 -0.13 6.89
N THR A 29 0.44 0.16 5.79
CA THR A 29 1.91 0.08 5.72
C THR A 29 2.58 1.08 6.65
N MET A 30 2.03 2.30 6.76
CA MET A 30 2.51 3.28 7.73
C MET A 30 2.34 2.78 9.17
N LEU A 31 1.19 2.18 9.49
CA LEU A 31 0.94 1.63 10.82
C LEU A 31 1.91 0.47 11.14
N TYR A 32 2.23 -0.38 10.17
CA TYR A 32 3.30 -1.38 10.32
C TYR A 32 4.67 -0.74 10.57
N ALA A 33 4.99 0.35 9.86
CA ALA A 33 6.25 1.06 10.06
C ALA A 33 6.38 1.64 11.49
N ILE A 34 5.28 2.17 12.04
CA ILE A 34 5.22 2.67 13.42
C ILE A 34 5.38 1.53 14.44
N ASN A 35 4.78 0.37 14.17
CA ASN A 35 4.74 -0.78 15.08
C ASN A 35 5.85 -1.82 14.82
N GLY A 36 6.86 -1.51 14.00
CA GLY A 36 7.97 -2.44 13.74
C GLY A 36 7.56 -3.70 12.99
N GLY A 37 6.50 -3.64 12.17
CA GLY A 37 5.97 -4.72 11.37
C GLY A 37 4.86 -5.54 12.03
N ILE A 38 4.47 -5.17 13.25
CA ILE A 38 3.41 -5.86 14.00
C ILE A 38 2.02 -5.32 13.56
N ASP A 39 1.10 -6.23 13.32
CA ASP A 39 -0.29 -5.91 13.06
C ASP A 39 -1.04 -5.60 14.37
N GLU A 40 -1.65 -4.43 14.46
CA GLU A 40 -2.32 -3.92 15.66
C GLU A 40 -3.60 -4.69 16.03
N LYS A 41 -4.12 -5.52 15.13
CA LYS A 41 -5.32 -6.33 15.40
C LYS A 41 -5.00 -7.73 15.86
N SER A 42 -4.03 -8.36 15.22
CA SER A 42 -3.71 -9.77 15.47
C SER A 42 -2.47 -9.96 16.34
N GLY A 43 -1.61 -8.95 16.48
CA GLY A 43 -0.31 -9.06 17.11
C GLY A 43 0.74 -9.82 16.28
N ALA A 44 0.38 -10.25 15.07
CA ALA A 44 1.27 -11.01 14.22
C ALA A 44 2.35 -10.10 13.59
N GLN A 45 3.55 -10.66 13.41
CA GLN A 45 4.60 -10.03 12.62
C GLN A 45 4.28 -10.20 11.14
N VAL A 46 3.76 -9.17 10.50
CA VAL A 46 3.34 -9.18 9.08
C VAL A 46 4.40 -8.56 8.18
N GLY A 47 4.94 -7.42 8.56
CA GLY A 47 5.99 -6.72 7.82
C GLY A 47 7.41 -7.08 8.26
N PRO A 48 8.44 -6.43 7.70
CA PRO A 48 9.80 -6.55 8.17
C PRO A 48 9.91 -6.28 9.67
N LYS A 49 10.67 -7.10 10.38
CA LYS A 49 10.90 -6.91 11.80
C LYS A 49 11.88 -5.76 12.01
N THR A 50 11.38 -4.64 12.49
CA THR A 50 12.17 -3.46 12.85
C THR A 50 11.88 -3.04 14.28
N GLN A 51 12.65 -2.10 14.83
CA GLN A 51 12.34 -1.51 16.12
C GLN A 51 11.09 -0.61 15.97
N PRO A 52 10.05 -0.77 16.79
CA PRO A 52 8.91 0.13 16.78
C PRO A 52 9.34 1.54 17.22
N ILE A 53 8.59 2.55 16.80
CA ILE A 53 8.78 3.91 17.30
C ILE A 53 8.29 3.93 18.75
N THR A 54 9.11 4.37 19.68
CA THR A 54 8.77 4.39 21.12
C THR A 54 8.74 5.80 21.70
N SER A 55 8.99 6.84 20.89
CA SER A 55 8.89 8.24 21.30
C SER A 55 7.48 8.59 21.79
N GLU A 56 7.38 9.58 22.67
CA GLU A 56 6.10 10.07 23.17
C GLU A 56 5.25 10.69 22.05
N TYR A 57 5.88 11.43 21.15
CA TYR A 57 5.26 12.00 19.96
C TYR A 57 5.94 11.42 18.72
N LEU A 58 5.18 11.28 17.63
CA LEU A 58 5.71 10.87 16.35
C LEU A 58 6.46 12.02 15.68
N ASP A 59 7.60 11.72 15.07
CA ASP A 59 8.37 12.63 14.23
C ASP A 59 8.14 12.30 12.76
N PHE A 60 7.93 13.34 11.95
CA PHE A 60 7.58 13.18 10.53
C PHE A 60 8.68 12.49 9.73
N GLU A 61 9.93 12.89 9.93
CA GLU A 61 11.06 12.34 9.16
C GLU A 61 11.35 10.88 9.56
N ASP A 62 11.23 10.54 10.87
CA ASP A 62 11.38 9.15 11.32
C ASP A 62 10.27 8.27 10.76
N VAL A 63 9.01 8.71 10.80
CA VAL A 63 7.88 7.95 10.23
C VAL A 63 8.04 7.79 8.73
N MET A 64 8.37 8.85 7.99
CA MET A 64 8.57 8.81 6.54
C MET A 64 9.73 7.88 6.15
N SER A 65 10.86 7.95 6.85
CA SER A 65 12.01 7.09 6.59
C SER A 65 11.68 5.61 6.79
N ARG A 66 10.97 5.28 7.87
CA ARG A 66 10.51 3.90 8.13
C ARG A 66 9.46 3.44 7.13
N MET A 67 8.50 4.31 6.81
CA MET A 67 7.48 4.02 5.81
C MET A 67 8.10 3.77 4.44
N ASP A 68 9.14 4.50 4.06
CA ASP A 68 9.86 4.30 2.80
C ASP A 68 10.47 2.89 2.73
N HIS A 69 11.11 2.44 3.80
CA HIS A 69 11.62 1.07 3.91
C HIS A 69 10.49 0.01 3.83
N PHE A 70 9.35 0.26 4.47
CA PHE A 70 8.21 -0.65 4.42
C PHE A 70 7.52 -0.65 3.04
N MET A 71 7.57 0.46 2.31
CA MET A 71 7.11 0.53 0.93
C MET A 71 7.96 -0.31 -0.03
N ASP A 72 9.28 -0.45 0.19
CA ASP A 72 10.13 -1.37 -0.59
C ASP A 72 9.69 -2.83 -0.40
N TRP A 73 9.48 -3.21 0.85
CA TRP A 73 8.94 -4.54 1.17
C TRP A 73 7.56 -4.73 0.54
N LEU A 74 6.65 -3.76 0.70
CA LEU A 74 5.30 -3.83 0.15
C LEU A 74 5.32 -3.96 -1.37
N ALA A 75 6.14 -3.18 -2.08
CA ALA A 75 6.28 -3.26 -3.53
C ALA A 75 6.72 -4.67 -3.98
N THR A 76 7.69 -5.26 -3.26
CA THR A 76 8.14 -6.63 -3.51
C THR A 76 7.00 -7.65 -3.34
N GLN A 77 6.27 -7.58 -2.21
CA GLN A 77 5.16 -8.50 -1.95
C GLN A 77 4.03 -8.31 -2.96
N TYR A 78 3.72 -7.05 -3.26
CA TYR A 78 2.62 -6.69 -4.17
C TYR A 78 2.87 -7.19 -5.58
N VAL A 79 4.03 -6.89 -6.17
CA VAL A 79 4.36 -7.36 -7.54
C VAL A 79 4.50 -8.87 -7.57
N THR A 80 5.07 -9.50 -6.55
CA THR A 80 5.16 -10.95 -6.45
C THR A 80 3.77 -11.60 -6.43
N ALA A 81 2.85 -11.07 -5.62
CA ALA A 81 1.48 -11.56 -5.56
C ALA A 81 0.75 -11.42 -6.91
N LEU A 82 0.87 -10.26 -7.56
CA LEU A 82 0.29 -10.03 -8.89
C LEU A 82 0.87 -10.99 -9.94
N ASN A 83 2.17 -11.21 -9.92
CA ASN A 83 2.84 -12.15 -10.82
C ASN A 83 2.35 -13.59 -10.62
N ILE A 84 2.17 -14.01 -9.36
CA ILE A 84 1.63 -15.34 -9.03
C ILE A 84 0.20 -15.48 -9.54
N ILE A 85 -0.65 -14.49 -9.28
CA ILE A 85 -2.04 -14.51 -9.73
C ILE A 85 -2.10 -14.57 -11.26
N HIS A 86 -1.32 -13.76 -11.95
CA HIS A 86 -1.26 -13.72 -13.41
C HIS A 86 -0.76 -15.06 -13.98
N PHE A 87 0.30 -15.65 -13.40
CA PHE A 87 0.77 -16.99 -13.75
C PHE A 87 -0.30 -18.07 -13.54
N MET A 88 -1.05 -18.00 -12.43
CA MET A 88 -2.10 -18.97 -12.13
C MET A 88 -3.29 -18.87 -13.10
N HIS A 89 -3.64 -17.66 -13.53
CA HIS A 89 -4.64 -17.46 -14.58
C HIS A 89 -4.20 -18.11 -15.89
N ASP A 90 -2.97 -17.88 -16.32
CA ASP A 90 -2.43 -18.53 -17.51
C ASP A 90 -2.41 -20.07 -17.37
N LYS A 91 -1.95 -20.57 -16.22
CA LYS A 91 -1.81 -22.02 -15.96
C LYS A 91 -3.17 -22.75 -16.02
N TYR A 92 -4.22 -22.15 -15.50
CA TYR A 92 -5.55 -22.76 -15.47
C TYR A 92 -6.44 -22.34 -16.64
N SER A 93 -5.84 -21.80 -17.69
CA SER A 93 -6.51 -21.45 -18.95
C SER A 93 -7.56 -20.32 -18.84
N TYR A 94 -7.62 -19.61 -17.73
CA TYR A 94 -8.56 -18.50 -17.59
C TYR A 94 -8.24 -17.38 -18.60
N GLU A 95 -6.98 -16.92 -18.63
CA GLU A 95 -6.55 -15.93 -19.61
C GLU A 95 -6.52 -16.50 -21.03
N ALA A 96 -6.15 -17.75 -21.21
CA ALA A 96 -6.20 -18.40 -22.53
C ALA A 96 -7.59 -18.43 -23.10
N ALA A 97 -8.64 -18.63 -22.29
CA ALA A 97 -10.02 -18.54 -22.74
C ALA A 97 -10.39 -17.12 -23.14
N LEU A 98 -9.99 -16.11 -22.38
CA LEU A 98 -10.20 -14.70 -22.73
C LEU A 98 -9.40 -14.30 -23.97
N MET A 99 -8.20 -14.82 -24.13
CA MET A 99 -7.29 -14.55 -25.26
C MET A 99 -7.79 -15.15 -26.57
N ALA A 100 -8.76 -16.10 -26.55
CA ALA A 100 -9.39 -16.63 -27.76
C ALA A 100 -10.04 -15.55 -28.64
N PHE A 101 -10.39 -14.40 -28.05
CA PHE A 101 -10.97 -13.27 -28.74
C PHE A 101 -9.97 -12.13 -29.07
N HIS A 102 -8.68 -12.37 -28.84
CA HIS A 102 -7.62 -11.41 -29.04
C HIS A 102 -6.75 -11.75 -30.26
N ASP A 103 -6.05 -10.76 -30.77
CA ASP A 103 -5.03 -10.95 -31.77
C ASP A 103 -3.84 -11.77 -31.19
N ARG A 104 -2.97 -12.27 -32.09
CA ARG A 104 -1.85 -13.12 -31.71
C ARG A 104 -0.88 -12.45 -30.75
N ASP A 105 -0.54 -11.20 -31.00
CA ASP A 105 0.47 -10.44 -30.26
C ASP A 105 -0.22 -9.39 -29.38
N VAL A 106 -0.75 -9.83 -28.25
CA VAL A 106 -1.47 -8.95 -27.31
C VAL A 106 -0.48 -8.21 -26.42
N TYR A 107 -0.60 -6.89 -26.38
CA TYR A 107 0.11 -6.06 -25.42
C TYR A 107 -0.57 -6.17 -24.04
N ARG A 108 0.21 -6.59 -23.05
CA ARG A 108 -0.28 -6.78 -21.68
C ARG A 108 0.15 -5.61 -20.81
N THR A 109 -0.74 -5.17 -19.94
CA THR A 109 -0.47 -4.19 -18.90
C THR A 109 -0.92 -4.71 -17.55
N MET A 110 -0.23 -4.30 -16.50
CA MET A 110 -0.60 -4.61 -15.12
C MET A 110 -1.01 -3.32 -14.41
N ALA A 111 -2.25 -3.27 -13.95
CA ALA A 111 -2.74 -2.14 -13.17
C ALA A 111 -2.31 -2.27 -11.72
N CYS A 112 -1.57 -1.28 -11.23
CA CYS A 112 -1.12 -1.18 -9.84
C CYS A 112 -1.98 -0.17 -9.09
N GLY A 113 -2.78 -0.63 -8.13
CA GLY A 113 -3.69 0.20 -7.36
C GLY A 113 -3.18 0.48 -5.94
N ILE A 114 -3.44 1.69 -5.47
CA ILE A 114 -3.19 2.12 -4.09
C ILE A 114 -4.52 2.25 -3.36
N ALA A 115 -4.56 1.84 -2.09
CA ALA A 115 -5.63 2.09 -1.14
C ALA A 115 -5.09 2.85 0.07
N GLY A 116 -5.96 3.60 0.76
CA GLY A 116 -5.62 4.32 1.98
C GLY A 116 -4.71 5.54 1.77
N LEU A 117 -4.62 6.10 0.54
CA LEU A 117 -3.78 7.26 0.26
C LEU A 117 -4.20 8.49 1.07
N SER A 118 -5.49 8.84 1.07
CA SER A 118 -6.00 9.97 1.84
C SER A 118 -5.73 9.81 3.35
N VAL A 119 -5.96 8.63 3.88
CA VAL A 119 -5.68 8.34 5.30
C VAL A 119 -4.20 8.47 5.62
N ALA A 120 -3.32 7.96 4.75
CA ALA A 120 -1.87 8.08 4.93
C ALA A 120 -1.41 9.54 4.85
N ALA A 121 -1.93 10.30 3.87
CA ALA A 121 -1.61 11.71 3.70
C ALA A 121 -2.07 12.55 4.90
N ASP A 122 -3.30 12.36 5.37
CA ASP A 122 -3.84 13.05 6.55
C ASP A 122 -3.07 12.70 7.82
N SER A 123 -2.72 11.43 8.01
CA SER A 123 -1.94 11.00 9.16
C SER A 123 -0.53 11.61 9.15
N LEU A 124 0.13 11.63 8.01
CA LEU A 124 1.45 12.26 7.87
C LEU A 124 1.37 13.78 8.01
N SER A 125 0.30 14.40 7.51
CA SER A 125 0.02 15.81 7.71
C SER A 125 -0.16 16.15 9.20
N ALA A 126 -0.94 15.34 9.93
CA ALA A 126 -1.10 15.47 11.37
C ALA A 126 0.24 15.36 12.11
N ILE A 127 1.07 14.36 11.74
CA ILE A 127 2.39 14.18 12.34
C ILE A 127 3.32 15.37 12.05
N LYS A 128 3.21 15.98 10.86
CA LYS A 128 4.07 17.08 10.44
C LYS A 128 3.68 18.44 11.03
N TYR A 129 2.39 18.71 11.17
CA TYR A 129 1.85 20.02 11.49
C TYR A 129 1.17 20.13 12.85
N ALA A 130 0.87 18.99 13.47
CA ALA A 130 0.32 18.92 14.82
C ALA A 130 1.22 18.04 15.71
N LYS A 131 0.75 17.69 16.91
CA LYS A 131 1.41 16.73 17.78
C LYS A 131 0.61 15.45 17.81
N VAL A 132 1.21 14.35 17.41
CA VAL A 132 0.56 13.03 17.39
C VAL A 132 1.21 12.13 18.42
N LYS A 133 0.45 11.72 19.42
CA LYS A 133 0.86 10.81 20.49
C LYS A 133 0.25 9.43 20.28
N PRO A 134 1.05 8.38 20.06
CA PRO A 134 0.52 7.02 19.96
C PRO A 134 0.05 6.51 21.33
N ILE A 135 -1.17 6.00 21.37
CA ILE A 135 -1.72 5.27 22.51
C ILE A 135 -1.36 3.80 22.34
N ARG A 136 -0.57 3.27 23.28
CA ARG A 136 -0.02 1.93 23.21
C ARG A 136 -0.70 0.98 24.15
N GLY A 137 -0.79 -0.28 23.73
CA GLY A 137 -1.37 -1.33 24.53
C GLY A 137 -0.85 -2.71 24.16
N ASP A 138 -1.34 -3.71 24.87
CA ASP A 138 -1.04 -5.10 24.62
C ASP A 138 -2.17 -5.74 23.79
N ILE A 139 -1.79 -6.54 22.80
CA ILE A 139 -2.73 -7.36 22.04
C ILE A 139 -2.81 -8.73 22.68
N LYS A 140 -4.03 -9.21 22.90
CA LYS A 140 -4.31 -10.51 23.50
C LYS A 140 -5.00 -11.44 22.50
N ASP A 141 -4.68 -12.73 22.57
CA ASP A 141 -5.38 -13.77 21.82
C ASP A 141 -6.77 -14.08 22.45
N LYS A 142 -7.46 -15.05 21.87
CA LYS A 142 -8.80 -15.47 22.31
C LYS A 142 -8.80 -16.08 23.72
N ASP A 143 -7.64 -16.58 24.17
CA ASP A 143 -7.44 -17.21 25.47
C ASP A 143 -6.96 -16.21 26.53
N GLY A 144 -6.78 -14.92 26.12
CA GLY A 144 -6.35 -13.84 27.00
C GLY A 144 -4.83 -13.70 27.17
N ASN A 145 -4.03 -14.49 26.42
CA ASN A 145 -2.57 -14.39 26.48
C ASN A 145 -2.09 -13.19 25.66
N VAL A 146 -1.08 -12.49 26.16
CA VAL A 146 -0.46 -11.37 25.44
C VAL A 146 0.39 -11.92 24.29
N VAL A 147 0.04 -11.57 23.06
CA VAL A 147 0.74 -11.97 21.83
C VAL A 147 1.67 -10.89 21.31
N ALA A 148 1.38 -9.63 21.62
CA ALA A 148 2.26 -8.49 21.32
C ALA A 148 2.05 -7.41 22.38
N SER A 149 3.14 -6.74 22.76
CA SER A 149 3.12 -5.69 23.79
C SER A 149 3.57 -4.35 23.21
N ASN A 150 3.09 -3.27 23.83
CA ASN A 150 3.49 -1.90 23.50
C ASN A 150 3.23 -1.52 22.03
N VAL A 151 2.13 -2.00 21.46
CA VAL A 151 1.70 -1.71 20.09
C VAL A 151 0.90 -0.42 20.07
N ALA A 152 1.14 0.48 19.12
CA ALA A 152 0.30 1.64 18.88
C ALA A 152 -1.06 1.18 18.34
N LEU A 153 -2.09 1.37 19.14
CA LEU A 153 -3.47 0.92 18.87
C LEU A 153 -4.39 2.09 18.49
N ASP A 154 -4.06 3.30 18.97
CA ASP A 154 -4.82 4.53 18.71
C ASP A 154 -3.87 5.73 18.78
N PHE A 155 -4.37 6.92 18.44
CA PHE A 155 -3.58 8.14 18.37
C PHE A 155 -4.36 9.34 18.90
N GLU A 156 -3.72 10.11 19.79
CA GLU A 156 -4.19 11.42 20.21
C GLU A 156 -3.52 12.49 19.34
N ILE A 157 -4.32 13.43 18.83
CA ILE A 157 -3.83 14.54 18.00
C ILE A 157 -4.14 15.85 18.70
N GLU A 158 -3.11 16.65 18.95
CA GLU A 158 -3.20 17.98 19.54
C GLU A 158 -2.78 19.03 18.52
N GLY A 159 -3.70 19.91 18.14
CA GLY A 159 -3.49 20.97 17.15
C GLY A 159 -4.22 20.75 15.84
N GLU A 160 -4.12 21.73 14.95
CA GLU A 160 -4.75 21.72 13.63
C GLU A 160 -3.72 21.32 12.57
N TYR A 161 -4.19 20.63 11.54
CA TYR A 161 -3.37 20.21 10.42
C TYR A 161 -4.15 20.23 9.09
N PRO A 162 -3.49 20.43 7.95
CA PRO A 162 -4.13 20.34 6.64
C PRO A 162 -4.68 18.94 6.38
N GLN A 163 -5.89 18.87 5.80
CA GLN A 163 -6.53 17.61 5.44
C GLN A 163 -6.67 17.48 3.93
N PHE A 164 -6.38 16.29 3.40
CA PHE A 164 -6.47 15.97 1.98
C PHE A 164 -7.90 16.15 1.44
N GLY A 165 -7.98 16.68 0.22
CA GLY A 165 -9.26 16.96 -0.44
C GLY A 165 -9.79 18.38 -0.20
N ASN A 166 -9.08 19.22 0.55
CA ASN A 166 -9.45 20.62 0.81
C ASN A 166 -8.64 21.62 -0.06
N ASN A 167 -7.94 21.15 -1.10
CA ASN A 167 -7.10 21.96 -1.96
C ASN A 167 -6.01 22.72 -1.20
N ASP A 168 -5.32 22.01 -0.30
CA ASP A 168 -4.21 22.54 0.47
C ASP A 168 -2.92 21.83 0.04
N ASN A 169 -2.02 22.55 -0.63
CA ASN A 169 -0.78 22.02 -1.16
C ASN A 169 0.09 21.32 -0.10
N ARG A 170 0.00 21.71 1.17
CA ARG A 170 0.82 21.13 2.23
C ARG A 170 0.55 19.64 2.43
N VAL A 171 -0.69 19.19 2.26
CA VAL A 171 -1.07 17.78 2.36
C VAL A 171 -1.15 17.12 0.99
N ASP A 172 -1.53 17.86 -0.06
CA ASP A 172 -1.57 17.35 -1.43
C ASP A 172 -0.17 16.95 -1.92
N ASP A 173 0.87 17.72 -1.58
CA ASP A 173 2.27 17.37 -1.86
C ASP A 173 2.71 16.08 -1.15
N ILE A 174 2.25 15.84 0.09
CA ILE A 174 2.51 14.58 0.80
C ILE A 174 1.87 13.40 0.05
N ALA A 175 0.61 13.56 -0.39
CA ALA A 175 -0.07 12.52 -1.15
C ALA A 175 0.63 12.23 -2.49
N CYS A 176 1.05 13.26 -3.21
CA CYS A 176 1.81 13.14 -4.45
C CYS A 176 3.15 12.41 -4.23
N ASP A 177 3.92 12.81 -3.21
CA ASP A 177 5.21 12.17 -2.87
C ASP A 177 5.03 10.68 -2.54
N LEU A 178 4.00 10.31 -1.77
CA LEU A 178 3.70 8.91 -1.47
C LEU A 178 3.43 8.08 -2.73
N VAL A 179 2.62 8.61 -3.65
CA VAL A 179 2.31 7.93 -4.92
C VAL A 179 3.58 7.78 -5.75
N GLU A 180 4.35 8.85 -5.91
CA GLU A 180 5.56 8.85 -6.72
C GLU A 180 6.60 7.87 -6.19
N ARG A 181 6.87 7.89 -4.88
CA ARG A 181 7.80 6.95 -4.22
C ARG A 181 7.37 5.51 -4.42
N PHE A 182 6.10 5.20 -4.15
CA PHE A 182 5.61 3.83 -4.27
C PHE A 182 5.62 3.33 -5.72
N MET A 183 5.22 4.16 -6.67
CA MET A 183 5.29 3.82 -8.09
C MET A 183 6.72 3.58 -8.58
N LYS A 184 7.69 4.42 -8.16
CA LYS A 184 9.11 4.20 -8.47
C LYS A 184 9.59 2.85 -7.94
N LYS A 185 9.20 2.47 -6.72
CA LYS A 185 9.56 1.17 -6.12
C LYS A 185 8.95 0.01 -6.92
N ILE A 186 7.68 0.07 -7.29
CA ILE A 186 7.03 -0.94 -8.12
C ILE A 186 7.76 -1.13 -9.46
N GLN A 187 8.17 -0.03 -10.11
CA GLN A 187 8.86 -0.05 -11.41
C GLN A 187 10.23 -0.73 -11.39
N THR A 188 10.82 -0.96 -10.22
CA THR A 188 12.08 -1.72 -10.11
C THR A 188 11.89 -3.23 -10.28
N HIS A 189 10.66 -3.71 -10.19
CA HIS A 189 10.34 -5.13 -10.25
C HIS A 189 9.94 -5.57 -11.66
N LYS A 190 10.32 -6.79 -12.00
CA LYS A 190 9.88 -7.41 -13.25
C LYS A 190 8.48 -7.98 -13.10
N THR A 191 7.63 -7.69 -14.06
CA THR A 191 6.27 -8.21 -14.13
C THR A 191 6.22 -9.51 -14.95
N TYR A 192 5.23 -10.35 -14.68
CA TYR A 192 5.00 -11.58 -15.43
C TYR A 192 4.66 -11.23 -16.89
N ARG A 193 5.37 -11.85 -17.84
CA ARG A 193 5.25 -11.59 -19.29
C ARG A 193 5.46 -10.13 -19.70
N ASN A 194 6.24 -9.38 -18.93
CA ASN A 194 6.52 -7.95 -19.19
C ASN A 194 5.24 -7.09 -19.29
N ALA A 195 4.22 -7.41 -18.50
CA ALA A 195 2.98 -6.63 -18.40
C ALA A 195 3.21 -5.29 -17.72
#